data_fd6132b8d08a6fbfd921f9ca32ef1aca
#
_entry.id   fd6132b8d08a6fbfd921f9ca32ef1aca
#
_cell.length_a   1.000
_cell.length_b   1.000
_cell.length_c   1.000
_cell.angle_alpha   90.00
_cell.angle_beta   90.00
_cell.angle_gamma   90.00
#
_symmetry.space_group_name_H-M   'P 1'
#
loop_
_entity.id
_entity.type
_entity.pdbx_description
1 polymer ?
#
loop_
_entity_poly.entity_id
_entity_poly.type
_entity_poly.pdbx_seq_one_letter_code
_entity_poly.pdbx_strand_id
1 'polypeptide(L)'
;MCIRDRLLGSCFVENIGKKLEYFKFRNLLNPFGILFHPSAIRTFLENVGSKKHFSEKDIFYHNETWHCFQAHSDLNGSEKREILARLNSAVEETRQFLETATHVIITPGTAWGYRFRETGEVVANCHKVPQKNFSKELLEVKEDLLASVEMIQELNPFAAIIFTVSPVRHLKDGFVENQQSKAKLISGVHEVISETAQSHYFPSYEIMMDELRDYRFYSEDMVHPNPVAIDYIWKKFTETWISAEAGQVMKKIDSIQKGLAHRPFNEASAAHQKFVRDLQNKIRELEAEYPQIRF
;
A
#
# COMPACT_ATOMS: atom_id res chain seq x y z
N MET A 1 5.39 -20.38 6.82
CA MET A 1 5.43 -18.95 6.46
C MET A 1 3.99 -18.41 6.50
N CYS A 2 3.60 -17.75 7.56
CA CYS A 2 2.27 -17.17 7.74
C CYS A 2 2.39 -15.66 7.97
N ILE A 3 3.05 -14.96 7.02
CA ILE A 3 3.07 -13.50 7.05
C ILE A 3 1.78 -13.05 6.36
N ARG A 4 0.94 -12.31 7.09
CA ARG A 4 -0.26 -11.66 6.61
C ARG A 4 -0.06 -10.17 6.74
N ASP A 5 0.18 -9.50 5.61
CA ASP A 5 0.54 -8.10 5.59
C ASP A 5 -0.61 -7.24 5.11
N ARG A 6 -0.91 -6.17 5.82
CA ARG A 6 -1.80 -5.11 5.40
C ARG A 6 -0.99 -3.93 4.90
N LEU A 7 -1.28 -3.43 3.70
CA LEU A 7 -0.59 -2.30 3.11
C LEU A 7 -1.57 -1.17 2.85
N LEU A 8 -1.27 -0.01 3.45
CA LEU A 8 -2.08 1.21 3.34
C LEU A 8 -1.19 2.39 2.95
N GLY A 9 -1.63 3.21 2.02
CA GLY A 9 -0.96 4.47 1.72
C GLY A 9 -0.83 4.81 0.25
N SER A 10 0.31 5.41 -0.10
CA SER A 10 0.60 5.96 -1.41
C SER A 10 0.85 4.89 -2.49
N CYS A 11 0.95 5.32 -3.73
CA CYS A 11 1.27 4.44 -4.88
C CYS A 11 2.58 3.64 -4.71
N PHE A 12 3.51 4.08 -3.86
CA PHE A 12 4.73 3.31 -3.59
C PHE A 12 4.43 1.98 -2.89
N VAL A 13 3.45 1.96 -1.98
CA VAL A 13 3.07 0.72 -1.27
C VAL A 13 2.56 -0.36 -2.24
N GLU A 14 2.02 0.02 -3.38
CA GLU A 14 1.60 -0.92 -4.42
C GLU A 14 2.77 -1.69 -5.02
N ASN A 15 3.94 -1.04 -5.16
CA ASN A 15 5.14 -1.72 -5.65
C ASN A 15 5.61 -2.80 -4.66
N ILE A 16 5.59 -2.51 -3.36
CA ILE A 16 5.90 -3.50 -2.31
C ILE A 16 4.84 -4.60 -2.27
N GLY A 17 3.55 -4.25 -2.36
CA GLY A 17 2.44 -5.20 -2.43
C GLY A 17 2.58 -6.18 -3.60
N LYS A 18 2.87 -5.68 -4.81
CA LYS A 18 3.13 -6.53 -6.00
C LYS A 18 4.32 -7.47 -5.80
N LYS A 19 5.37 -7.03 -5.10
CA LYS A 19 6.49 -7.91 -4.73
C LYS A 19 6.05 -9.00 -3.76
N LEU A 20 5.28 -8.65 -2.72
CA LEU A 20 4.73 -9.63 -1.79
C LEU A 20 3.82 -10.64 -2.50
N GLU A 21 2.95 -10.20 -3.42
CA GLU A 21 2.11 -11.08 -4.25
C GLU A 21 2.93 -12.01 -5.15
N TYR A 22 3.98 -11.48 -5.80
CA TYR A 22 4.89 -12.28 -6.61
C TYR A 22 5.49 -13.43 -5.80
N PHE A 23 5.88 -13.14 -4.55
CA PHE A 23 6.42 -14.13 -3.61
C PHE A 23 5.36 -14.88 -2.80
N LYS A 24 4.08 -14.76 -3.18
CA LYS A 24 2.95 -15.52 -2.59
C LYS A 24 2.71 -15.25 -1.10
N PHE A 25 3.10 -14.07 -0.61
CA PHE A 25 2.66 -13.60 0.70
C PHE A 25 1.17 -13.25 0.66
N ARG A 26 0.46 -13.53 1.75
CA ARG A 26 -0.94 -13.11 1.87
C ARG A 26 -0.96 -11.64 2.25
N ASN A 27 -1.39 -10.79 1.35
CA ASN A 27 -1.51 -9.36 1.62
C ASN A 27 -2.89 -8.84 1.21
N LEU A 28 -3.25 -7.67 1.75
CA LEU A 28 -4.40 -6.89 1.33
C LEU A 28 -3.93 -5.45 1.12
N LEU A 29 -4.00 -5.00 -0.13
CA LEU A 29 -3.41 -3.77 -0.61
C LEU A 29 -4.47 -2.70 -0.88
N ASN A 30 -4.34 -1.51 -0.25
CA ASN A 30 -5.12 -0.30 -0.51
C ASN A 30 -6.62 -0.54 -0.81
N PRO A 31 -7.43 -1.09 0.08
CA PRO A 31 -8.82 -1.46 -0.23
C PRO A 31 -9.74 -0.25 -0.48
N PHE A 32 -9.39 0.94 0.00
CA PHE A 32 -10.02 2.22 -0.35
C PHE A 32 -9.28 2.93 -1.50
N GLY A 33 -8.40 2.20 -2.22
CA GLY A 33 -7.46 2.76 -3.15
C GLY A 33 -6.35 3.54 -2.44
N ILE A 34 -5.60 4.33 -3.19
CA ILE A 34 -4.46 5.09 -2.67
C ILE A 34 -4.92 6.18 -1.71
N LEU A 35 -4.45 6.11 -0.45
CA LEU A 35 -4.65 7.13 0.58
C LEU A 35 -3.32 7.85 0.83
N PHE A 36 -3.21 9.10 0.36
CA PHE A 36 -1.93 9.80 0.30
C PHE A 36 -1.48 10.39 1.64
N HIS A 37 -2.38 10.81 2.51
CA HIS A 37 -2.06 11.55 3.74
C HIS A 37 -2.59 10.84 5.00
N PRO A 38 -1.95 11.06 6.16
CA PRO A 38 -2.31 10.41 7.43
C PRO A 38 -3.79 10.49 7.80
N SER A 39 -4.39 11.67 7.65
CA SER A 39 -5.80 11.89 7.98
C SER A 39 -6.76 11.00 7.17
N ALA A 40 -6.47 10.74 5.87
CA ALA A 40 -7.27 9.80 5.08
C ALA A 40 -7.11 8.35 5.56
N ILE A 41 -5.90 7.95 5.95
CA ILE A 41 -5.62 6.62 6.51
C ILE A 41 -6.37 6.46 7.85
N ARG A 42 -6.29 7.46 8.73
CA ARG A 42 -7.04 7.50 9.98
C ARG A 42 -8.53 7.36 9.76
N THR A 43 -9.14 8.21 8.91
CA THR A 43 -10.57 8.17 8.60
C THR A 43 -11.00 6.80 8.07
N PHE A 44 -10.17 6.18 7.24
CA PHE A 44 -10.44 4.82 6.76
C PHE A 44 -10.44 3.81 7.92
N LEU A 45 -9.45 3.85 8.82
CA LEU A 45 -9.38 2.95 9.97
C LEU A 45 -10.52 3.20 10.99
N GLU A 46 -10.96 4.45 11.18
CA GLU A 46 -12.16 4.80 11.95
C GLU A 46 -13.42 4.13 11.37
N ASN A 47 -13.57 4.15 10.04
CA ASN A 47 -14.68 3.46 9.37
C ASN A 47 -14.60 1.92 9.57
N VAL A 48 -13.41 1.35 9.55
CA VAL A 48 -13.17 -0.08 9.81
C VAL A 48 -13.48 -0.43 11.27
N GLY A 49 -12.97 0.34 12.21
CA GLY A 49 -13.19 0.13 13.66
C GLY A 49 -14.66 0.23 14.04
N SER A 50 -15.35 1.26 13.55
CA SER A 50 -16.79 1.48 13.80
C SER A 50 -17.72 0.57 12.99
N LYS A 51 -17.21 -0.26 12.06
CA LYS A 51 -17.99 -1.04 11.10
C LYS A 51 -18.95 -0.16 10.29
N LYS A 52 -18.48 1.01 9.86
CA LYS A 52 -19.30 1.96 9.10
C LYS A 52 -19.93 1.28 7.90
N HIS A 53 -21.22 1.43 7.75
CA HIS A 53 -21.96 1.05 6.55
C HIS A 53 -22.22 2.27 5.70
N PHE A 54 -21.55 2.36 4.54
CA PHE A 54 -21.71 3.43 3.57
C PHE A 54 -23.09 3.36 2.91
N SER A 55 -23.72 4.50 2.77
CA SER A 55 -25.04 4.71 2.24
C SER A 55 -25.06 5.81 1.17
N GLU A 56 -26.20 6.10 0.58
CA GLU A 56 -26.34 7.17 -0.43
C GLU A 56 -25.95 8.57 0.07
N LYS A 57 -25.90 8.79 1.38
CA LYS A 57 -25.45 10.04 2.00
C LYS A 57 -23.94 10.26 1.93
N ASP A 58 -23.18 9.16 1.77
CA ASP A 58 -21.73 9.18 1.76
C ASP A 58 -21.14 9.30 0.35
N ILE A 59 -21.99 9.30 -0.67
CA ILE A 59 -21.58 9.35 -2.08
C ILE A 59 -22.21 10.55 -2.81
N PHE A 60 -21.55 11.02 -3.84
CA PHE A 60 -22.05 12.11 -4.68
C PHE A 60 -21.82 11.81 -6.18
N TYR A 61 -22.63 12.44 -7.04
CA TYR A 61 -22.53 12.26 -8.48
C TYR A 61 -21.78 13.43 -9.12
N HIS A 62 -20.73 13.14 -9.87
CA HIS A 62 -19.94 14.14 -10.56
C HIS A 62 -19.28 13.52 -11.80
N ASN A 63 -19.23 14.28 -12.93
CA ASN A 63 -18.63 13.80 -14.18
C ASN A 63 -19.09 12.37 -14.57
N GLU A 64 -20.40 12.15 -14.57
CA GLU A 64 -21.07 10.91 -15.01
C GLU A 64 -20.72 9.65 -14.19
N THR A 65 -20.13 9.81 -12.99
CA THR A 65 -19.81 8.71 -12.08
C THR A 65 -20.17 9.06 -10.65
N TRP A 66 -20.33 8.03 -9.81
CA TRP A 66 -20.50 8.13 -8.37
C TRP A 66 -19.16 8.07 -7.65
N HIS A 67 -18.99 8.93 -6.67
CA HIS A 67 -17.74 9.14 -5.93
C HIS A 67 -17.98 9.14 -4.42
N CYS A 68 -16.91 8.87 -3.65
CA CYS A 68 -16.86 9.06 -2.20
C CYS A 68 -15.62 9.87 -1.85
N PHE A 69 -15.77 10.98 -1.14
CA PHE A 69 -14.64 11.82 -0.72
C PHE A 69 -13.63 11.11 0.22
N GLN A 70 -14.05 10.02 0.87
CA GLN A 70 -13.20 9.24 1.77
C GLN A 70 -12.41 8.13 1.07
N ALA A 71 -12.59 7.93 -0.25
CA ALA A 71 -11.93 6.87 -1.01
C ALA A 71 -11.24 7.39 -2.29
N HIS A 72 -10.32 6.61 -2.83
CA HIS A 72 -9.68 6.89 -4.10
C HIS A 72 -10.64 6.69 -5.28
N SER A 73 -10.31 7.30 -6.42
CA SER A 73 -11.11 7.21 -7.65
C SER A 73 -11.25 5.79 -8.22
N ASP A 74 -10.41 4.85 -7.80
CA ASP A 74 -10.49 3.45 -8.23
C ASP A 74 -11.77 2.75 -7.75
N LEU A 75 -12.40 3.28 -6.68
CA LEU A 75 -13.66 2.78 -6.16
C LEU A 75 -14.89 3.41 -6.83
N ASN A 76 -14.71 4.41 -7.68
CA ASN A 76 -15.81 5.05 -8.38
C ASN A 76 -16.64 4.02 -9.17
N GLY A 77 -17.93 4.29 -9.34
CA GLY A 77 -18.84 3.42 -10.04
C GLY A 77 -19.79 4.21 -10.97
N SER A 78 -20.27 3.57 -12.03
CA SER A 78 -21.34 4.12 -12.87
C SER A 78 -22.70 4.12 -12.18
N GLU A 79 -22.87 3.19 -11.22
CA GLU A 79 -24.09 3.03 -10.44
C GLU A 79 -23.83 3.18 -8.92
N LYS A 80 -24.81 3.76 -8.21
CA LYS A 80 -24.77 3.89 -6.75
C LYS A 80 -24.52 2.57 -6.04
N ARG A 81 -25.20 1.52 -6.47
CA ARG A 81 -25.09 0.19 -5.88
C ARG A 81 -23.67 -0.39 -5.98
N GLU A 82 -23.00 -0.13 -7.08
CA GLU A 82 -21.66 -0.62 -7.35
C GLU A 82 -20.64 0.00 -6.38
N ILE A 83 -20.59 1.33 -6.29
CA ILE A 83 -19.66 2.02 -5.37
C ILE A 83 -19.96 1.66 -3.91
N LEU A 84 -21.23 1.62 -3.50
CA LEU A 84 -21.59 1.26 -2.13
C LEU A 84 -21.19 -0.18 -1.79
N ALA A 85 -21.37 -1.12 -2.71
CA ALA A 85 -20.92 -2.50 -2.52
C ALA A 85 -19.39 -2.56 -2.33
N ARG A 86 -18.62 -1.87 -3.18
CA ARG A 86 -17.15 -1.81 -3.07
C ARG A 86 -16.69 -1.19 -1.75
N LEU A 87 -17.26 -0.06 -1.34
CA LEU A 87 -16.91 0.62 -0.08
C LEU A 87 -17.21 -0.28 1.13
N ASN A 88 -18.38 -0.89 1.17
CA ASN A 88 -18.79 -1.75 2.28
C ASN A 88 -17.97 -3.05 2.33
N SER A 89 -17.70 -3.68 1.19
CA SER A 89 -16.81 -4.86 1.11
C SER A 89 -15.41 -4.53 1.62
N ALA A 90 -14.85 -3.39 1.19
CA ALA A 90 -13.53 -2.97 1.60
C ALA A 90 -13.40 -2.71 3.11
N VAL A 91 -14.43 -2.17 3.77
CA VAL A 91 -14.47 -2.04 5.24
C VAL A 91 -14.45 -3.40 5.91
N GLU A 92 -15.34 -4.30 5.50
CA GLU A 92 -15.49 -5.62 6.11
C GLU A 92 -14.24 -6.49 5.89
N GLU A 93 -13.75 -6.58 4.66
CA GLU A 93 -12.52 -7.31 4.33
C GLU A 93 -11.30 -6.79 5.09
N THR A 94 -11.22 -5.45 5.26
CA THR A 94 -10.15 -4.85 6.03
C THR A 94 -10.18 -5.27 7.48
N ARG A 95 -11.37 -5.21 8.08
CA ARG A 95 -11.53 -5.58 9.48
C ARG A 95 -11.12 -7.03 9.72
N GLN A 96 -11.67 -7.97 8.94
CA GLN A 96 -11.36 -9.40 9.03
C GLN A 96 -9.86 -9.67 8.84
N PHE A 97 -9.23 -8.93 7.94
CA PHE A 97 -7.80 -9.08 7.70
C PHE A 97 -6.96 -8.53 8.85
N LEU A 98 -7.30 -7.35 9.40
CA LEU A 98 -6.57 -6.73 10.51
C LEU A 98 -6.60 -7.61 11.78
N GLU A 99 -7.72 -8.25 12.07
CA GLU A 99 -7.86 -9.16 13.22
C GLU A 99 -6.82 -10.29 13.23
N THR A 100 -6.23 -10.62 12.08
CA THR A 100 -5.26 -11.71 11.94
C THR A 100 -3.95 -11.29 11.27
N ALA A 101 -3.77 -10.01 10.98
CA ALA A 101 -2.56 -9.47 10.35
C ALA A 101 -1.34 -9.66 11.27
N THR A 102 -0.19 -10.01 10.69
CA THR A 102 1.08 -10.02 11.42
C THR A 102 1.78 -8.68 11.35
N HIS A 103 1.67 -8.00 10.20
CA HIS A 103 2.25 -6.69 9.97
C HIS A 103 1.25 -5.78 9.26
N VAL A 104 1.30 -4.48 9.60
CA VAL A 104 0.58 -3.42 8.89
C VAL A 104 1.60 -2.41 8.39
N ILE A 105 1.72 -2.25 7.08
CA ILE A 105 2.63 -1.29 6.46
C ILE A 105 1.85 -0.03 6.12
N ILE A 106 2.24 1.11 6.70
CA ILE A 106 1.61 2.41 6.46
C ILE A 106 2.62 3.32 5.74
N THR A 107 2.24 3.77 4.54
CA THR A 107 3.12 4.55 3.66
C THR A 107 2.49 5.90 3.30
N PRO A 108 2.53 6.90 4.17
CA PRO A 108 2.07 8.24 3.80
C PRO A 108 2.95 8.85 2.69
N GLY A 109 2.31 9.53 1.76
CA GLY A 109 2.97 10.16 0.62
C GLY A 109 3.15 11.65 0.79
N THR A 110 2.16 12.32 1.39
CA THR A 110 2.13 13.76 1.60
C THR A 110 1.45 14.12 2.92
N ALA A 111 1.86 15.25 3.51
CA ALA A 111 1.15 15.90 4.63
C ALA A 111 0.19 16.99 4.13
N TRP A 112 0.17 17.29 2.82
CA TRP A 112 -0.81 18.18 2.24
C TRP A 112 -2.15 17.49 2.09
N GLY A 113 -3.23 18.11 2.58
CA GLY A 113 -4.62 17.67 2.42
C GLY A 113 -5.51 18.77 1.88
N TYR A 114 -6.71 18.37 1.52
CA TYR A 114 -7.75 19.27 1.03
C TYR A 114 -8.98 19.14 1.91
N ARG A 115 -9.43 20.28 2.44
CA ARG A 115 -10.67 20.36 3.22
C ARG A 115 -11.80 20.83 2.33
N PHE A 116 -12.87 20.07 2.26
CA PHE A 116 -14.07 20.46 1.52
C PHE A 116 -14.79 21.57 2.29
N ARG A 117 -14.98 22.73 1.65
CA ARG A 117 -15.47 23.95 2.31
C ARG A 117 -16.89 23.84 2.83
N GLU A 118 -17.71 23.01 2.18
CA GLU A 118 -19.12 22.86 2.54
C GLU A 118 -19.29 22.08 3.84
N THR A 119 -18.54 21.01 4.04
CA THR A 119 -18.65 20.14 5.24
C THR A 119 -17.58 20.43 6.29
N GLY A 120 -16.48 21.09 5.91
CA GLY A 120 -15.31 21.27 6.75
C GLY A 120 -14.46 19.99 6.92
N GLU A 121 -14.75 18.91 6.22
CA GLU A 121 -14.02 17.65 6.32
C GLU A 121 -12.80 17.59 5.40
N VAL A 122 -11.74 16.94 5.86
CA VAL A 122 -10.57 16.63 5.02
C VAL A 122 -10.92 15.43 4.14
N VAL A 123 -10.68 15.57 2.84
CA VAL A 123 -11.05 14.54 1.85
C VAL A 123 -9.82 13.72 1.42
N ALA A 124 -10.00 12.43 1.22
CA ALA A 124 -8.95 11.56 0.69
C ALA A 124 -8.69 11.83 -0.81
N ASN A 125 -9.73 12.20 -1.54
CA ASN A 125 -9.63 12.52 -2.97
C ASN A 125 -10.65 13.62 -3.36
N CYS A 126 -10.20 14.61 -4.15
CA CYS A 126 -11.07 15.69 -4.63
C CYS A 126 -11.94 15.31 -5.85
N HIS A 127 -11.74 14.14 -6.47
CA HIS A 127 -12.51 13.60 -7.60
C HIS A 127 -12.74 14.59 -8.76
N LYS A 128 -11.76 15.46 -9.05
CA LYS A 128 -11.84 16.53 -10.05
C LYS A 128 -12.96 17.56 -9.80
N VAL A 129 -13.55 17.58 -8.63
CA VAL A 129 -14.42 18.68 -8.19
C VAL A 129 -13.60 19.98 -8.20
N PRO A 130 -14.19 21.14 -8.62
CA PRO A 130 -13.45 22.38 -8.77
C PRO A 130 -12.67 22.80 -7.53
N GLN A 131 -11.42 23.18 -7.70
CA GLN A 131 -10.48 23.55 -6.62
C GLN A 131 -11.03 24.63 -5.66
N LYS A 132 -11.86 25.55 -6.16
CA LYS A 132 -12.50 26.58 -5.34
C LYS A 132 -13.35 26.03 -4.17
N ASN A 133 -13.77 24.77 -4.27
CA ASN A 133 -14.58 24.11 -3.26
C ASN A 133 -13.73 23.56 -2.10
N PHE A 134 -12.40 23.65 -2.21
CA PHE A 134 -11.49 23.15 -1.20
C PHE A 134 -10.57 24.24 -0.65
N SER A 135 -10.09 24.07 0.57
CA SER A 135 -8.91 24.73 1.10
C SER A 135 -7.78 23.71 1.24
N LYS A 136 -6.61 24.05 0.70
CA LYS A 136 -5.39 23.25 0.86
C LYS A 136 -4.73 23.61 2.19
N GLU A 137 -4.31 22.63 2.94
CA GLU A 137 -3.65 22.83 4.24
C GLU A 137 -2.56 21.77 4.49
N LEU A 138 -1.57 22.12 5.29
CA LEU A 138 -0.57 21.20 5.78
C LEU A 138 -1.12 20.55 7.06
N LEU A 139 -1.53 19.29 6.96
CA LEU A 139 -2.22 18.55 8.01
C LEU A 139 -1.28 18.20 9.18
N GLU A 140 -1.85 18.00 10.35
CA GLU A 140 -1.14 17.38 11.47
C GLU A 140 -0.91 15.89 11.17
N VAL A 141 0.30 15.40 11.50
CA VAL A 141 0.73 14.04 11.13
C VAL A 141 0.72 13.11 12.33
N LYS A 142 1.28 13.56 13.44
CA LYS A 142 1.46 12.75 14.64
C LYS A 142 0.14 12.20 15.17
N GLU A 143 -0.82 13.08 15.38
CA GLU A 143 -2.12 12.74 15.96
C GLU A 143 -2.89 11.75 15.08
N ASP A 144 -2.87 11.96 13.76
CA ASP A 144 -3.55 11.08 12.82
C ASP A 144 -2.90 9.69 12.74
N LEU A 145 -1.57 9.63 12.79
CA LEU A 145 -0.84 8.35 12.80
C LEU A 145 -0.95 7.64 14.13
N LEU A 146 -0.91 8.36 15.26
CA LEU A 146 -1.08 7.77 16.58
C LEU A 146 -2.48 7.15 16.73
N ALA A 147 -3.52 7.87 16.35
CA ALA A 147 -4.88 7.35 16.32
C ALA A 147 -5.00 6.12 15.39
N SER A 148 -4.28 6.11 14.26
CA SER A 148 -4.24 4.95 13.37
C SER A 148 -3.60 3.73 14.04
N VAL A 149 -2.52 3.92 14.80
CA VAL A 149 -1.88 2.85 15.59
C VAL A 149 -2.83 2.29 16.64
N GLU A 150 -3.47 3.18 17.42
CA GLU A 150 -4.42 2.80 18.47
C GLU A 150 -5.56 1.94 17.92
N MET A 151 -6.20 2.36 16.83
CA MET A 151 -7.27 1.61 16.18
C MET A 151 -6.83 0.24 15.65
N ILE A 152 -5.62 0.13 15.11
CA ILE A 152 -5.06 -1.16 14.68
C ILE A 152 -4.84 -2.06 15.89
N GLN A 153 -4.26 -1.53 16.97
CA GLN A 153 -3.96 -2.28 18.19
C GLN A 153 -5.23 -2.70 18.95
N GLU A 154 -6.31 -1.91 18.90
CA GLU A 154 -7.61 -2.30 19.42
C GLU A 154 -8.19 -3.54 18.70
N LEU A 155 -7.96 -3.64 17.40
CA LEU A 155 -8.39 -4.81 16.61
C LEU A 155 -7.43 -5.99 16.74
N ASN A 156 -6.14 -5.72 16.85
CA ASN A 156 -5.09 -6.73 16.91
C ASN A 156 -3.85 -6.19 17.64
N PRO A 157 -3.73 -6.42 18.95
CA PRO A 157 -2.62 -5.92 19.76
C PRO A 157 -1.25 -6.56 19.42
N PHE A 158 -1.24 -7.61 18.59
CA PHE A 158 -0.01 -8.32 18.21
C PHE A 158 0.53 -7.90 16.85
N ALA A 159 -0.20 -7.07 16.09
CA ALA A 159 0.24 -6.60 14.79
C ALA A 159 1.44 -5.64 14.93
N ALA A 160 2.54 -5.94 14.26
CA ALA A 160 3.64 -4.99 14.11
C ALA A 160 3.27 -3.95 13.04
N ILE A 161 3.52 -2.66 13.34
CA ILE A 161 3.24 -1.57 12.40
C ILE A 161 4.55 -1.07 11.83
N ILE A 162 4.67 -1.08 10.51
CA ILE A 162 5.85 -0.61 9.79
C ILE A 162 5.49 0.68 9.08
N PHE A 163 6.00 1.80 9.56
CA PHE A 163 5.91 3.07 8.85
C PHE A 163 7.03 3.20 7.83
N THR A 164 6.71 3.80 6.70
CA THR A 164 7.70 4.25 5.71
C THR A 164 7.17 5.48 4.98
N VAL A 165 8.01 6.47 4.77
CA VAL A 165 7.61 7.64 3.98
C VAL A 165 7.83 7.35 2.50
N SER A 166 6.80 7.60 1.69
CA SER A 166 6.85 7.34 0.24
C SER A 166 8.02 8.08 -0.43
N PRO A 167 8.85 7.37 -1.22
CA PRO A 167 9.92 8.00 -2.00
C PRO A 167 9.40 8.74 -3.23
N VAL A 168 8.11 8.63 -3.56
CA VAL A 168 7.50 9.35 -4.67
C VAL A 168 7.43 10.84 -4.36
N ARG A 169 7.80 11.69 -5.32
CA ARG A 169 7.74 13.15 -5.19
C ARG A 169 6.35 13.67 -5.50
N HIS A 170 5.77 14.47 -4.62
CA HIS A 170 4.49 15.15 -4.85
C HIS A 170 4.72 16.55 -5.40
N LEU A 171 5.30 16.67 -6.62
CA LEU A 171 5.73 17.93 -7.21
C LEU A 171 4.60 18.79 -7.78
N LYS A 172 3.36 18.30 -7.83
CA LYS A 172 2.20 19.10 -8.20
C LYS A 172 2.03 20.34 -7.32
N ASP A 173 2.47 20.26 -6.07
CA ASP A 173 2.40 21.34 -5.11
C ASP A 173 3.63 22.25 -5.12
N GLY A 174 4.73 21.84 -5.73
CA GLY A 174 6.02 22.52 -5.77
C GLY A 174 7.13 21.75 -5.07
N PHE A 175 8.38 22.11 -5.34
CA PHE A 175 9.55 21.46 -4.73
C PHE A 175 9.67 21.76 -3.24
N VAL A 176 9.44 23.01 -2.86
CA VAL A 176 9.51 23.48 -1.47
C VAL A 176 8.39 22.81 -0.65
N GLU A 177 7.18 22.82 -1.16
CA GLU A 177 6.02 22.23 -0.57
C GLU A 177 6.17 20.71 -0.40
N ASN A 178 6.76 20.03 -1.40
CA ASN A 178 7.07 18.61 -1.27
C ASN A 178 8.05 18.35 -0.12
N GLN A 179 9.14 19.11 -0.02
CA GLN A 179 10.13 18.94 1.06
C GLN A 179 9.52 19.27 2.43
N GLN A 180 8.75 20.32 2.55
CA GLN A 180 8.03 20.67 3.76
C GLN A 180 7.11 19.53 4.21
N SER A 181 6.37 18.96 3.29
CA SER A 181 5.50 17.80 3.51
C SER A 181 6.29 16.59 4.00
N LYS A 182 7.39 16.23 3.30
CA LYS A 182 8.23 15.08 3.68
C LYS A 182 8.88 15.27 5.06
N ALA A 183 9.38 16.46 5.36
CA ALA A 183 9.94 16.77 6.67
C ALA A 183 8.90 16.57 7.79
N LYS A 184 7.66 17.04 7.58
CA LYS A 184 6.56 16.86 8.56
C LYS A 184 6.17 15.38 8.71
N LEU A 185 6.12 14.61 7.62
CA LEU A 185 5.85 13.17 7.68
C LEU A 185 6.93 12.42 8.45
N ILE A 186 8.20 12.67 8.17
CA ILE A 186 9.34 12.00 8.84
C ILE A 186 9.31 12.32 10.34
N SER A 187 9.20 13.60 10.71
CA SER A 187 9.12 14.01 12.11
C SER A 187 7.96 13.33 12.83
N GLY A 188 6.74 13.43 12.30
CA GLY A 188 5.55 12.87 12.92
C GLY A 188 5.59 11.33 13.03
N VAL A 189 6.14 10.63 12.05
CA VAL A 189 6.33 9.17 12.11
C VAL A 189 7.31 8.81 13.24
N HIS A 190 8.44 9.50 13.36
CA HIS A 190 9.42 9.21 14.42
C HIS A 190 8.88 9.56 15.83
N GLU A 191 8.07 10.59 15.96
CA GLU A 191 7.37 10.90 17.22
C GLU A 191 6.43 9.75 17.62
N VAL A 192 5.60 9.24 16.70
CA VAL A 192 4.71 8.10 16.96
C VAL A 192 5.49 6.84 17.35
N ILE A 193 6.57 6.53 16.64
CA ILE A 193 7.42 5.37 16.96
C ILE A 193 8.02 5.48 18.36
N SER A 194 8.39 6.66 18.80
CA SER A 194 8.94 6.86 20.15
C SER A 194 7.91 6.63 21.27
N GLU A 195 6.62 6.73 20.96
CA GLU A 195 5.51 6.58 21.92
C GLU A 195 4.83 5.20 21.85
N THR A 196 5.14 4.37 20.82
CA THR A 196 4.43 3.11 20.56
C THR A 196 5.39 1.93 20.39
N ALA A 197 5.28 0.90 21.23
CA ALA A 197 6.23 -0.22 21.26
C ALA A 197 6.18 -1.15 20.03
N GLN A 198 5.04 -1.21 19.32
CA GLN A 198 4.84 -2.09 18.16
C GLN A 198 5.07 -1.40 16.83
N SER A 199 5.52 -0.14 16.83
CA SER A 199 5.74 0.66 15.63
C SER A 199 7.23 0.72 15.28
N HIS A 200 7.51 0.58 14.00
CA HIS A 200 8.85 0.53 13.44
C HIS A 200 8.96 1.41 12.20
N TYR A 201 10.18 1.75 11.78
CA TYR A 201 10.44 2.53 10.58
C TYR A 201 11.22 1.75 9.53
N PHE A 202 10.81 1.86 8.27
CA PHE A 202 11.60 1.45 7.13
C PHE A 202 11.92 2.67 6.26
N PRO A 203 13.20 3.03 6.04
CA PRO A 203 13.61 4.31 5.47
C PRO A 203 13.57 4.33 3.93
N SER A 204 12.40 4.05 3.30
CA SER A 204 12.31 4.01 1.84
C SER A 204 12.57 5.37 1.18
N TYR A 205 12.18 6.46 1.84
CA TYR A 205 12.41 7.81 1.35
C TYR A 205 13.91 8.15 1.39
N GLU A 206 14.57 7.86 2.50
CA GLU A 206 15.99 8.12 2.70
C GLU A 206 16.86 7.27 1.76
N ILE A 207 16.51 5.99 1.58
CA ILE A 207 17.18 5.13 0.59
C ILE A 207 17.12 5.77 -0.80
N MET A 208 15.96 6.29 -1.20
CA MET A 208 15.81 6.94 -2.50
C MET A 208 16.59 8.26 -2.59
N MET A 209 16.60 9.06 -1.49
CA MET A 209 17.23 10.38 -1.49
C MET A 209 18.74 10.33 -1.28
N ASP A 210 19.25 9.35 -0.54
CA ASP A 210 20.66 9.27 -0.18
C ASP A 210 21.42 8.18 -0.94
N GLU A 211 20.96 6.92 -0.94
CA GLU A 211 21.64 5.84 -1.64
C GLU A 211 21.38 5.89 -3.16
N LEU A 212 20.15 6.23 -3.59
CA LEU A 212 19.72 6.30 -4.99
C LEU A 212 19.60 7.77 -5.47
N ARG A 213 20.60 8.56 -5.18
CA ARG A 213 20.64 10.03 -5.34
C ARG A 213 20.76 10.52 -6.80
N ASP A 214 20.36 9.75 -7.79
CA ASP A 214 20.55 10.09 -9.20
C ASP A 214 19.23 9.94 -9.97
N TYR A 215 18.96 10.82 -10.93
CA TYR A 215 17.76 10.77 -11.77
C TYR A 215 17.62 9.49 -12.58
N ARG A 216 18.70 8.73 -12.80
CA ARG A 216 18.64 7.40 -13.44
C ARG A 216 17.79 6.39 -12.69
N PHE A 217 17.48 6.64 -11.42
CA PHE A 217 16.63 5.80 -10.58
C PHE A 217 15.16 6.23 -10.56
N TYR A 218 14.82 7.30 -11.29
CA TYR A 218 13.44 7.72 -11.49
C TYR A 218 12.91 7.22 -12.84
N SER A 219 11.59 7.11 -12.94
CA SER A 219 10.87 6.90 -14.20
C SER A 219 10.95 8.15 -15.08
N GLU A 220 10.44 8.09 -16.31
CA GLU A 220 10.46 9.22 -17.27
C GLU A 220 9.79 10.49 -16.73
N ASP A 221 8.84 10.35 -15.81
CA ASP A 221 8.14 11.46 -15.17
C ASP A 221 8.98 12.21 -14.10
N MET A 222 10.17 11.71 -13.76
CA MET A 222 11.07 12.26 -12.74
C MET A 222 10.44 12.32 -11.33
N VAL A 223 9.36 11.60 -11.11
CA VAL A 223 8.56 11.60 -9.87
C VAL A 223 8.58 10.24 -9.19
N HIS A 224 8.33 9.18 -9.95
CA HIS A 224 8.24 7.82 -9.44
C HIS A 224 9.59 7.10 -9.52
N PRO A 225 9.97 6.31 -8.50
CA PRO A 225 11.09 5.37 -8.61
C PRO A 225 10.87 4.40 -9.77
N ASN A 226 11.94 4.14 -10.54
CA ASN A 226 11.88 3.16 -11.62
C ASN A 226 12.06 1.71 -11.09
N PRO A 227 11.91 0.67 -11.93
CA PRO A 227 12.03 -0.72 -11.50
C PRO A 227 13.36 -1.05 -10.78
N VAL A 228 14.48 -0.46 -11.19
CA VAL A 228 15.78 -0.68 -10.55
C VAL A 228 15.78 -0.16 -9.12
N ALA A 229 15.25 1.05 -8.91
CA ALA A 229 15.12 1.63 -7.58
C ALA A 229 14.15 0.82 -6.70
N ILE A 230 13.02 0.40 -7.26
CA ILE A 230 12.04 -0.45 -6.55
C ILE A 230 12.69 -1.77 -6.11
N ASP A 231 13.46 -2.42 -6.99
CA ASP A 231 14.15 -3.67 -6.67
C ASP A 231 15.22 -3.49 -5.60
N TYR A 232 15.93 -2.36 -5.63
CA TYR A 232 16.91 -2.02 -4.61
C TYR A 232 16.26 -1.82 -3.23
N ILE A 233 15.19 -1.00 -3.16
CA ILE A 233 14.45 -0.77 -1.92
C ILE A 233 13.82 -2.07 -1.42
N TRP A 234 13.26 -2.88 -2.32
CA TRP A 234 12.72 -4.20 -1.97
C TRP A 234 13.78 -5.12 -1.37
N LYS A 235 15.01 -5.14 -1.92
CA LYS A 235 16.11 -5.92 -1.35
C LYS A 235 16.42 -5.49 0.08
N LYS A 236 16.52 -4.18 0.35
CA LYS A 236 16.72 -3.65 1.72
C LYS A 236 15.57 -4.02 2.66
N PHE A 237 14.32 -3.94 2.14
CA PHE A 237 13.14 -4.35 2.90
C PHE A 237 13.21 -5.85 3.28
N THR A 238 13.57 -6.70 2.35
CA THR A 238 13.67 -8.16 2.61
C THR A 238 14.80 -8.51 3.58
N GLU A 239 15.92 -7.80 3.52
CA GLU A 239 17.04 -7.99 4.46
C GLU A 239 16.66 -7.63 5.91
N THR A 240 15.71 -6.72 6.10
CA THR A 240 15.28 -6.22 7.42
C THR A 240 14.05 -6.96 7.96
N TRP A 241 13.04 -7.21 7.11
CA TRP A 241 11.71 -7.63 7.54
C TRP A 241 11.35 -9.06 7.19
N ILE A 242 12.11 -9.72 6.33
CA ILE A 242 11.84 -11.09 5.90
C ILE A 242 12.81 -12.04 6.61
N SER A 243 12.26 -13.05 7.29
CA SER A 243 13.10 -14.05 7.95
C SER A 243 13.95 -14.85 6.96
N ALA A 244 15.09 -15.35 7.40
CA ALA A 244 15.97 -16.19 6.58
C ALA A 244 15.23 -17.42 6.00
N GLU A 245 14.33 -18.01 6.78
CA GLU A 245 13.47 -19.12 6.38
C GLU A 245 12.54 -18.72 5.22
N ALA A 246 11.81 -17.62 5.37
CA ALA A 246 10.95 -17.08 4.33
C ALA A 246 11.75 -16.71 3.08
N GLY A 247 12.97 -16.18 3.24
CA GLY A 247 13.89 -15.92 2.14
C GLY A 247 14.28 -17.16 1.33
N GLN A 248 14.38 -18.34 1.96
CA GLN A 248 14.62 -19.60 1.24
C GLN A 248 13.39 -20.01 0.41
N VAL A 249 12.19 -19.84 0.95
CA VAL A 249 10.94 -20.11 0.23
C VAL A 249 10.79 -19.15 -0.95
N MET A 250 11.10 -17.87 -0.76
CA MET A 250 11.09 -16.87 -1.84
C MET A 250 12.00 -17.26 -3.01
N LYS A 251 13.18 -17.85 -2.77
CA LYS A 251 14.07 -18.34 -3.84
C LYS A 251 13.43 -19.47 -4.62
N LYS A 252 12.73 -20.40 -3.95
CA LYS A 252 11.99 -21.48 -4.63
C LYS A 252 10.87 -20.88 -5.50
N ILE A 253 10.09 -19.92 -4.95
CA ILE A 253 9.01 -19.23 -5.67
C ILE A 253 9.56 -18.48 -6.87
N ASP A 254 10.64 -17.71 -6.73
CA ASP A 254 11.27 -16.96 -7.83
C ASP A 254 11.68 -17.90 -8.99
N SER A 255 12.29 -19.05 -8.66
CA SER A 255 12.64 -20.06 -9.66
C SER A 255 11.42 -20.57 -10.42
N ILE A 256 10.30 -20.81 -9.73
CA ILE A 256 9.04 -21.26 -10.34
C ILE A 256 8.43 -20.14 -11.19
N GLN A 257 8.32 -18.91 -10.67
CA GLN A 257 7.76 -17.76 -11.39
C GLN A 257 8.53 -17.46 -12.68
N LYS A 258 9.87 -17.50 -12.63
CA LYS A 258 10.72 -17.35 -13.81
C LYS A 258 10.49 -18.50 -14.81
N GLY A 259 10.29 -19.71 -14.31
CA GLY A 259 9.96 -20.86 -15.14
C GLY A 259 8.61 -20.72 -15.83
N LEU A 260 7.58 -20.24 -15.13
CA LEU A 260 6.24 -19.98 -15.68
C LEU A 260 6.25 -18.84 -16.72
N ALA A 261 7.09 -17.84 -16.53
CA ALA A 261 7.24 -16.71 -17.46
C ALA A 261 8.11 -17.06 -18.70
N HIS A 262 8.78 -18.20 -18.70
CA HIS A 262 9.66 -18.62 -19.80
C HIS A 262 8.86 -18.88 -21.07
N ARG A 263 9.24 -18.24 -22.18
CA ARG A 263 8.67 -18.46 -23.51
C ARG A 263 9.63 -19.30 -24.34
N PRO A 264 9.30 -20.54 -24.71
CA PRO A 264 10.17 -21.40 -25.51
C PRO A 264 10.16 -20.99 -26.98
N PHE A 265 11.25 -21.22 -27.67
CA PHE A 265 11.30 -21.11 -29.14
C PHE A 265 10.51 -22.23 -29.84
N ASN A 266 10.42 -23.43 -29.22
CA ASN A 266 9.68 -24.59 -29.73
C ASN A 266 9.02 -25.32 -28.56
N GLU A 267 7.72 -25.15 -28.45
CA GLU A 267 6.90 -25.78 -27.39
C GLU A 267 6.82 -27.29 -27.50
N ALA A 268 6.95 -27.85 -28.72
CA ALA A 268 6.87 -29.26 -28.96
C ALA A 268 8.21 -29.99 -28.71
N SER A 269 9.30 -29.28 -28.41
CA SER A 269 10.59 -29.91 -28.18
C SER A 269 10.59 -30.80 -26.95
N ALA A 270 11.27 -31.94 -27.00
CA ALA A 270 11.41 -32.88 -25.88
C ALA A 270 12.07 -32.18 -24.66
N ALA A 271 12.98 -31.23 -24.90
CA ALA A 271 13.64 -30.44 -23.86
C ALA A 271 12.64 -29.56 -23.14
N HIS A 272 11.76 -28.84 -23.87
CA HIS A 272 10.73 -28.02 -23.28
C HIS A 272 9.68 -28.83 -22.50
N GLN A 273 9.24 -29.95 -23.04
CA GLN A 273 8.32 -30.86 -22.35
C GLN A 273 8.90 -31.42 -21.04
N LYS A 274 10.21 -31.74 -21.03
CA LYS A 274 10.90 -32.12 -19.78
C LYS A 274 10.93 -30.95 -18.79
N PHE A 275 11.31 -29.75 -19.24
CA PHE A 275 11.33 -28.56 -18.40
C PHE A 275 9.95 -28.27 -17.75
N VAL A 276 8.86 -28.36 -18.50
CA VAL A 276 7.49 -28.16 -17.98
C VAL A 276 7.15 -29.21 -16.92
N ARG A 277 7.49 -30.50 -17.15
CA ARG A 277 7.28 -31.56 -16.14
C ARG A 277 8.07 -31.29 -14.86
N ASP A 278 9.33 -30.92 -14.99
CA ASP A 278 10.18 -30.60 -13.83
C ASP A 278 9.66 -29.37 -13.06
N LEU A 279 9.16 -28.36 -13.79
CA LEU A 279 8.53 -27.16 -13.19
C LEU A 279 7.24 -27.53 -12.43
N GLN A 280 6.38 -28.37 -13.02
CA GLN A 280 5.14 -28.82 -12.36
C GLN A 280 5.43 -29.67 -11.12
N ASN A 281 6.52 -30.45 -11.10
CA ASN A 281 6.94 -31.16 -9.90
C ASN A 281 7.34 -30.20 -8.80
N LYS A 282 8.18 -29.18 -9.10
CA LYS A 282 8.56 -28.14 -8.14
C LYS A 282 7.35 -27.41 -7.55
N ILE A 283 6.35 -27.09 -8.38
CA ILE A 283 5.10 -26.46 -7.93
C ILE A 283 4.40 -27.40 -6.94
N ARG A 284 4.17 -28.66 -7.30
CA ARG A 284 3.48 -29.63 -6.43
C ARG A 284 4.20 -29.84 -5.09
N GLU A 285 5.53 -29.95 -5.11
CA GLU A 285 6.34 -30.07 -3.89
C GLU A 285 6.16 -28.85 -2.98
N LEU A 286 6.24 -27.65 -3.55
CA LEU A 286 6.11 -26.42 -2.77
C LEU A 286 4.70 -26.21 -2.23
N GLU A 287 3.65 -26.52 -3.01
CA GLU A 287 2.25 -26.43 -2.57
C GLU A 287 1.90 -27.49 -1.51
N ALA A 288 2.57 -28.65 -1.52
CA ALA A 288 2.43 -29.67 -0.48
C ALA A 288 3.10 -29.23 0.83
N GLU A 289 4.29 -28.61 0.74
CA GLU A 289 5.03 -28.07 1.90
C GLU A 289 4.34 -26.83 2.49
N TYR A 290 3.73 -25.99 1.63
CA TYR A 290 3.05 -24.72 2.00
C TYR A 290 1.65 -24.65 1.38
N PRO A 291 0.62 -25.25 2.00
CA PRO A 291 -0.73 -25.36 1.41
C PRO A 291 -1.42 -24.03 1.08
N GLN A 292 -0.93 -22.93 1.64
CA GLN A 292 -1.44 -21.57 1.36
C GLN A 292 -0.86 -20.95 0.08
N ILE A 293 0.22 -21.51 -0.48
CA ILE A 293 0.83 -21.05 -1.73
C ILE A 293 0.07 -21.69 -2.91
N ARG A 294 -0.25 -20.91 -3.94
CA ARG A 294 -0.82 -21.35 -5.22
C ARG A 294 -0.16 -20.59 -6.38
N PHE A 295 0.05 -21.27 -7.51
CA PHE A 295 0.65 -20.69 -8.72
C PHE A 295 -0.37 -20.55 -9.86
#